data_79688e3b2abdc84c3b688acfa123f0cb
#
_entry.id   79688e3b2abdc84c3b688acfa123f0cb
#
_cell.length_a   1.000
_cell.length_b   1.000
_cell.length_c   1.000
_cell.angle_alpha   90.00
_cell.angle_beta   90.00
_cell.angle_gamma   90.00
#
_symmetry.space_group_name_H-M   'P 1'
#
loop_
_entity.id
_entity.type
_entity.pdbx_description
1 polymer ?
#
loop_
_entity_poly.entity_id
_entity_poly.type
_entity_poly.pdbx_seq_one_letter_code
_entity_poly.pdbx_strand_id
1 'polypeptide(L)'
;MVTPPREVLDRIRRDNRDVKAARAIFSEQEDALVNNFDWPIWGRISGIYGSQRILNGQPRQPHYGIDIAAAPGLAVRAPADGKIVMAKDLYFTGGTIIIDHGYHLNSTYSHLAKMITPVGTDVKRGDIIGTVGSTGRSTGPHLDWRINWKSKRLDPFLLAGPLLPALPIPRPF
;
A
#
# COMPACT_ATOMS: atom_id res chain seq x y z
N MET A 1 -0.30 -21.22 -19.10
CA MET A 1 0.24 -20.54 -17.89
C MET A 1 1.73 -20.79 -17.89
N VAL A 2 2.55 -19.79 -18.11
CA VAL A 2 4.01 -19.98 -18.03
C VAL A 2 4.35 -20.05 -16.55
N THR A 3 4.76 -21.23 -16.09
CA THR A 3 5.30 -21.40 -14.72
C THR A 3 6.60 -20.61 -14.66
N PRO A 4 6.74 -19.67 -13.69
CA PRO A 4 7.98 -18.91 -13.57
C PRO A 4 9.20 -19.84 -13.43
N PRO A 5 10.37 -19.47 -13.94
CA PRO A 5 11.62 -20.20 -13.70
C PRO A 5 11.88 -20.40 -12.21
N ARG A 6 12.69 -21.41 -11.83
CA ARG A 6 12.99 -21.72 -10.41
C ARG A 6 13.52 -20.51 -9.65
N GLU A 7 14.41 -19.75 -10.24
CA GLU A 7 14.99 -18.53 -9.64
C GLU A 7 13.92 -17.49 -9.28
N VAL A 8 12.91 -17.32 -10.15
CA VAL A 8 11.77 -16.44 -9.93
C VAL A 8 10.87 -16.97 -8.79
N LEU A 9 10.65 -18.30 -8.76
CA LEU A 9 9.88 -18.93 -7.68
C LEU A 9 10.55 -18.74 -6.32
N ASP A 10 11.87 -18.85 -6.25
CA ASP A 10 12.62 -18.63 -5.02
C ASP A 10 12.60 -17.17 -4.58
N ARG A 11 12.66 -16.22 -5.53
CA ARG A 11 12.42 -14.80 -5.24
C ARG A 11 11.02 -14.58 -4.66
N ILE A 12 9.99 -15.11 -5.31
CA ILE A 12 8.59 -14.99 -4.83
C ILE A 12 8.44 -15.56 -3.41
N ARG A 13 9.08 -16.71 -3.13
CA ARG A 13 9.05 -17.31 -1.79
C ARG A 13 9.72 -16.42 -0.74
N ARG A 14 10.88 -15.83 -1.06
CA ARG A 14 11.56 -14.88 -0.19
C ARG A 14 10.69 -13.65 0.06
N ASP A 15 10.17 -13.04 -1.01
CA ASP A 15 9.30 -11.87 -0.93
C ASP A 15 8.09 -12.12 -0.03
N ASN A 16 7.43 -13.27 -0.18
CA ASN A 16 6.29 -13.64 0.66
C ASN A 16 6.67 -13.82 2.13
N ARG A 17 7.86 -14.38 2.43
CA ARG A 17 8.36 -14.49 3.81
C ARG A 17 8.63 -13.12 4.41
N ASP A 18 9.25 -12.22 3.66
CA ASP A 18 9.57 -10.86 4.11
C ASP A 18 8.31 -10.06 4.42
N VAL A 19 7.31 -10.12 3.53
CA VAL A 19 6.00 -9.50 3.76
C VAL A 19 5.31 -10.07 4.99
N LYS A 20 5.36 -11.41 5.16
CA LYS A 20 4.77 -12.07 6.33
C LYS A 20 5.46 -11.63 7.61
N ALA A 21 6.79 -11.57 7.61
CA ALA A 21 7.59 -11.13 8.76
C ALA A 21 7.29 -9.66 9.13
N ALA A 22 7.26 -8.76 8.13
CA ALA A 22 6.93 -7.35 8.35
C ALA A 22 5.53 -7.17 8.97
N ARG A 23 4.54 -7.93 8.50
CA ARG A 23 3.15 -7.87 9.02
C ARG A 23 2.96 -8.56 10.37
N ALA A 24 3.90 -9.37 10.81
CA ALA A 24 3.87 -10.02 12.12
C ALA A 24 4.42 -9.14 13.25
N ILE A 25 5.03 -8.02 12.92
CA ILE A 25 5.57 -7.06 13.90
C ILE A 25 4.40 -6.57 14.76
N PHE A 26 4.66 -6.49 16.07
CA PHE A 26 3.74 -5.95 17.05
C PHE A 26 4.36 -4.72 17.70
N SER A 27 3.62 -3.64 17.75
CA SER A 27 3.94 -2.45 18.53
C SER A 27 2.70 -1.95 19.28
N GLU A 28 2.91 -1.18 20.34
CA GLU A 28 1.82 -0.65 21.17
C GLU A 28 1.49 0.81 20.80
N GLN A 29 1.63 1.18 19.53
CA GLN A 29 1.21 2.51 19.05
C GLN A 29 -0.31 2.55 18.92
N GLU A 30 -0.94 3.56 19.51
CA GLU A 30 -2.41 3.67 19.55
C GLU A 30 -2.97 4.71 18.58
N ASP A 31 -2.15 5.64 18.10
CA ASP A 31 -2.59 6.81 17.33
C ASP A 31 -3.49 6.46 16.13
N ALA A 32 -3.13 5.41 15.39
CA ALA A 32 -3.88 4.98 14.23
C ALA A 32 -5.19 4.25 14.56
N LEU A 33 -5.37 3.77 15.80
CA LEU A 33 -6.60 3.10 16.25
C LEU A 33 -7.67 4.10 16.67
N VAL A 34 -7.26 5.28 17.13
CA VAL A 34 -8.17 6.32 17.62
C VAL A 34 -8.45 7.41 16.59
N ASN A 35 -7.60 7.52 15.57
CA ASN A 35 -7.72 8.50 14.49
C ASN A 35 -8.02 7.81 13.17
N ASN A 36 -8.90 8.40 12.34
CA ASN A 36 -9.16 7.92 10.99
C ASN A 36 -7.90 7.98 10.14
N PHE A 37 -7.82 7.09 9.15
CA PHE A 37 -6.79 7.13 8.12
C PHE A 37 -7.11 8.23 7.10
N ASP A 38 -6.08 8.95 6.65
CA ASP A 38 -6.17 9.80 5.48
C ASP A 38 -5.96 8.98 4.19
N TRP A 39 -6.34 9.54 3.06
CA TRP A 39 -5.97 8.96 1.78
C TRP A 39 -4.48 9.20 1.49
N PRO A 40 -3.71 8.17 1.09
CA PRO A 40 -2.28 8.32 0.85
C PRO A 40 -1.94 9.16 -0.38
N ILE A 41 -2.87 9.24 -1.34
CA ILE A 41 -2.81 10.11 -2.53
C ILE A 41 -4.22 10.47 -2.98
N TRP A 42 -4.32 11.54 -3.77
CA TRP A 42 -5.53 11.89 -4.51
C TRP A 42 -5.44 11.37 -5.93
N GLY A 43 -6.51 10.73 -6.41
CA GLY A 43 -6.55 10.18 -7.74
C GLY A 43 -7.87 9.45 -8.02
N ARG A 44 -8.06 9.03 -9.27
CA ARG A 44 -9.24 8.25 -9.66
C ARG A 44 -9.11 6.82 -9.13
N ILE A 45 -10.11 6.35 -8.40
CA ILE A 45 -10.19 4.94 -8.00
C ILE A 45 -10.35 4.09 -9.27
N SER A 46 -9.37 3.22 -9.53
CA SER A 46 -9.32 2.34 -10.70
C SER A 46 -9.53 0.86 -10.35
N GLY A 47 -9.40 0.49 -9.08
CA GLY A 47 -9.71 -0.83 -8.55
C GLY A 47 -10.28 -0.72 -7.14
N ILE A 48 -11.39 -1.41 -6.87
CA ILE A 48 -12.05 -1.41 -5.57
C ILE A 48 -11.78 -2.71 -4.81
N TYR A 49 -11.83 -2.63 -3.48
CA TYR A 49 -11.73 -3.80 -2.60
C TYR A 49 -12.82 -4.82 -2.93
N GLY A 50 -12.46 -6.11 -2.97
CA GLY A 50 -13.38 -7.20 -3.25
C GLY A 50 -13.64 -7.45 -4.74
N SER A 51 -13.17 -6.59 -5.65
CA SER A 51 -13.37 -6.79 -7.09
C SER A 51 -12.71 -8.08 -7.58
N GLN A 52 -13.48 -8.85 -8.39
CA GLN A 52 -13.01 -10.11 -8.95
C GLN A 52 -11.89 -9.86 -9.97
N ARG A 53 -10.75 -10.51 -9.79
CA ARG A 53 -9.66 -10.52 -10.78
C ARG A 53 -9.80 -11.73 -11.70
N ILE A 54 -9.79 -11.48 -13.01
CA ILE A 54 -9.73 -12.52 -14.03
C ILE A 54 -8.37 -12.40 -14.74
N LEU A 55 -7.57 -13.45 -14.74
CA LEU A 55 -6.29 -13.49 -15.43
C LEU A 55 -6.25 -14.68 -16.38
N ASN A 56 -6.09 -14.42 -17.68
CA ASN A 56 -6.13 -15.43 -18.75
C ASN A 56 -7.42 -16.28 -18.71
N GLY A 57 -8.57 -15.61 -18.52
CA GLY A 57 -9.89 -16.27 -18.44
C GLY A 57 -10.13 -17.07 -17.16
N GLN A 58 -9.20 -17.07 -16.20
CA GLN A 58 -9.33 -17.80 -14.94
C GLN A 58 -9.59 -16.85 -13.77
N PRO A 59 -10.62 -17.10 -12.94
CA PRO A 59 -10.83 -16.37 -11.70
C PRO A 59 -9.61 -16.48 -10.78
N ARG A 60 -9.22 -15.36 -10.17
CA ARG A 60 -8.15 -15.26 -9.17
C ARG A 60 -8.73 -14.75 -7.87
N GLN A 61 -7.90 -14.72 -6.82
CA GLN A 61 -8.31 -14.10 -5.57
C GLN A 61 -8.77 -12.65 -5.82
N PRO A 62 -9.83 -12.20 -5.15
CA PRO A 62 -10.30 -10.83 -5.22
C PRO A 62 -9.19 -9.82 -4.93
N HIS A 63 -9.36 -8.61 -5.40
CA HIS A 63 -8.48 -7.51 -5.05
C HIS A 63 -8.70 -7.12 -3.59
N TYR A 64 -7.69 -7.27 -2.75
CA TYR A 64 -7.76 -6.93 -1.32
C TYR A 64 -7.07 -5.59 -1.03
N GLY A 65 -7.44 -4.56 -1.80
CA GLY A 65 -6.92 -3.20 -1.67
C GLY A 65 -7.71 -2.24 -2.54
N ILE A 66 -7.23 -1.04 -2.65
CA ILE A 66 -7.74 0.01 -3.55
C ILE A 66 -6.62 0.41 -4.49
N ASP A 67 -6.90 0.39 -5.80
CA ASP A 67 -5.99 0.94 -6.80
C ASP A 67 -6.38 2.38 -7.10
N ILE A 68 -5.43 3.30 -6.95
CA ILE A 68 -5.61 4.73 -7.17
C ILE A 68 -4.72 5.15 -8.35
N ALA A 69 -5.34 5.40 -9.50
CA ALA A 69 -4.64 5.87 -10.69
C ALA A 69 -4.15 7.31 -10.48
N ALA A 70 -2.86 7.53 -10.68
CA ALA A 70 -2.23 8.82 -10.48
C ALA A 70 -0.98 8.97 -11.36
N ALA A 71 -0.55 10.21 -11.58
CA ALA A 71 0.63 10.48 -12.38
C ALA A 71 1.91 9.88 -11.76
N PRO A 72 2.84 9.35 -12.57
CA PRO A 72 4.14 8.91 -12.08
C PRO A 72 4.85 10.03 -11.33
N GLY A 73 5.50 9.69 -10.21
CA GLY A 73 6.24 10.66 -9.41
C GLY A 73 5.40 11.44 -8.39
N LEU A 74 4.06 11.34 -8.42
CA LEU A 74 3.21 11.95 -7.40
C LEU A 74 3.58 11.40 -6.03
N ALA A 75 3.66 12.29 -5.02
CA ALA A 75 4.02 11.91 -3.66
C ALA A 75 2.95 11.02 -3.02
N VAL A 76 3.40 9.91 -2.43
CA VAL A 76 2.60 9.01 -1.60
C VAL A 76 2.89 9.33 -0.14
N ARG A 77 1.85 9.51 0.66
CA ARG A 77 1.94 9.94 2.06
C ARG A 77 1.49 8.84 3.01
N ALA A 78 2.01 8.87 4.22
CA ALA A 78 1.52 8.05 5.34
C ALA A 78 0.10 8.50 5.72
N PRO A 79 -0.89 7.60 5.74
CA PRO A 79 -2.28 7.95 6.06
C PRO A 79 -2.52 8.13 7.56
N ALA A 80 -1.63 7.64 8.39
CA ALA A 80 -1.64 7.72 9.84
C ALA A 80 -0.21 7.57 10.37
N ASP A 81 -0.01 7.89 11.64
CA ASP A 81 1.26 7.67 12.32
C ASP A 81 1.65 6.19 12.31
N GLY A 82 2.94 5.89 12.32
CA GLY A 82 3.43 4.53 12.31
C GLY A 82 4.94 4.43 12.12
N LYS A 83 5.40 3.19 11.89
CA LYS A 83 6.82 2.89 11.64
C LYS A 83 6.97 2.14 10.32
N ILE A 84 7.94 2.53 9.50
CA ILE A 84 8.30 1.79 8.28
C ILE A 84 8.93 0.46 8.69
N VAL A 85 8.25 -0.64 8.45
CA VAL A 85 8.74 -1.99 8.78
C VAL A 85 9.24 -2.76 7.57
N MET A 86 8.93 -2.29 6.38
CA MET A 86 9.50 -2.80 5.13
C MET A 86 9.55 -1.70 4.06
N ALA A 87 10.66 -1.66 3.31
CA ALA A 87 10.83 -0.88 2.08
C ALA A 87 11.69 -1.72 1.12
N LYS A 88 11.07 -2.41 0.16
CA LYS A 88 11.76 -3.39 -0.69
C LYS A 88 11.12 -3.52 -2.07
N ASP A 89 11.94 -3.80 -3.09
CA ASP A 89 11.44 -4.18 -4.41
C ASP A 89 11.06 -5.66 -4.42
N LEU A 90 9.77 -5.95 -4.64
CA LEU A 90 9.19 -7.28 -4.68
C LEU A 90 8.79 -7.66 -6.11
N TYR A 91 8.84 -8.94 -6.42
CA TYR A 91 8.61 -9.43 -7.78
C TYR A 91 7.25 -9.01 -8.36
N PHE A 92 6.18 -9.17 -7.59
CA PHE A 92 4.83 -8.84 -8.05
C PHE A 92 4.42 -7.40 -7.81
N THR A 93 4.76 -6.85 -6.66
CA THR A 93 4.27 -5.54 -6.22
C THR A 93 5.27 -4.42 -6.46
N GLY A 94 6.47 -4.75 -6.98
CA GLY A 94 7.51 -3.76 -7.24
C GLY A 94 7.95 -3.04 -5.97
N GLY A 95 8.28 -1.78 -6.09
CA GLY A 95 8.63 -0.94 -4.94
C GLY A 95 7.49 -0.95 -3.93
N THR A 96 7.76 -1.55 -2.77
CA THR A 96 6.74 -1.82 -1.75
C THR A 96 7.19 -1.32 -0.39
N ILE A 97 6.32 -0.54 0.26
CA ILE A 97 6.46 -0.10 1.64
C ILE A 97 5.38 -0.76 2.48
N ILE A 98 5.72 -1.15 3.72
CA ILE A 98 4.77 -1.53 4.76
C ILE A 98 5.01 -0.64 5.98
N ILE A 99 3.92 -0.05 6.50
CA ILE A 99 3.89 0.71 7.75
C ILE A 99 3.18 -0.13 8.80
N ASP A 100 3.80 -0.30 9.96
CA ASP A 100 3.14 -0.77 11.16
C ASP A 100 2.50 0.42 11.89
N HIS A 101 1.21 0.31 12.17
CA HIS A 101 0.43 1.32 12.88
C HIS A 101 0.08 0.91 14.32
N GLY A 102 0.69 -0.17 14.80
CA GLY A 102 0.42 -0.73 16.11
C GLY A 102 -0.66 -1.80 16.12
N TYR A 103 -0.68 -2.61 17.17
CA TYR A 103 -1.67 -3.68 17.42
C TYR A 103 -1.93 -4.61 16.22
N HIS A 104 -0.88 -4.91 15.44
CA HIS A 104 -0.92 -5.67 14.18
C HIS A 104 -1.74 -5.00 13.06
N LEU A 105 -2.06 -3.72 13.17
CA LEU A 105 -2.62 -2.95 12.07
C LEU A 105 -1.48 -2.46 11.17
N ASN A 106 -1.52 -2.77 9.90
CA ASN A 106 -0.51 -2.34 8.95
C ASN A 106 -1.11 -1.94 7.61
N SER A 107 -0.45 -0.99 6.94
CA SER A 107 -0.76 -0.59 5.58
C SER A 107 0.37 -0.94 4.62
N THR A 108 0.02 -1.22 3.37
CA THR A 108 0.96 -1.63 2.30
C THR A 108 0.75 -0.74 1.09
N TYR A 109 1.85 -0.27 0.50
CA TYR A 109 1.91 0.61 -0.67
C TYR A 109 2.74 -0.08 -1.74
N SER A 110 2.16 -0.33 -2.91
CA SER A 110 2.80 -1.10 -3.98
C SER A 110 2.95 -0.28 -5.26
N HIS A 111 3.77 -0.78 -6.18
CA HIS A 111 4.08 -0.21 -7.49
C HIS A 111 4.80 1.14 -7.42
N LEU A 112 5.46 1.44 -6.29
CA LEU A 112 6.18 2.69 -6.09
C LEU A 112 7.37 2.82 -7.05
N ALA A 113 7.58 4.03 -7.59
CA ALA A 113 8.78 4.36 -8.36
C ALA A 113 9.98 4.59 -7.44
N LYS A 114 9.75 5.25 -6.29
CA LYS A 114 10.76 5.48 -5.27
C LYS A 114 10.20 5.21 -3.88
N MET A 115 10.97 4.58 -3.05
CA MET A 115 10.77 4.44 -1.62
C MET A 115 11.71 5.44 -0.95
N ILE A 116 11.16 6.49 -0.32
CA ILE A 116 11.94 7.64 0.16
C ILE A 116 12.35 7.43 1.61
N THR A 117 11.45 6.84 2.41
CA THR A 117 11.65 6.70 3.86
C THR A 117 12.25 5.33 4.19
N PRO A 118 13.41 5.28 4.89
CA PRO A 118 14.06 4.03 5.27
C PRO A 118 13.26 3.18 6.25
N VAL A 119 13.55 1.88 6.27
CA VAL A 119 13.04 0.95 7.30
C VAL A 119 13.53 1.39 8.68
N GLY A 120 12.64 1.30 9.67
CA GLY A 120 12.89 1.70 11.07
C GLY A 120 12.52 3.15 11.38
N THR A 121 12.20 3.97 10.37
CA THR A 121 11.79 5.36 10.55
C THR A 121 10.36 5.44 11.08
N ASP A 122 10.15 6.22 12.14
CA ASP A 122 8.84 6.63 12.58
C ASP A 122 8.31 7.73 11.66
N VAL A 123 7.09 7.58 11.18
CA VAL A 123 6.43 8.52 10.28
C VAL A 123 5.17 9.09 10.92
N LYS A 124 4.89 10.34 10.61
CA LYS A 124 3.65 11.01 11.00
C LYS A 124 2.67 11.02 9.83
N ARG A 125 1.38 11.11 10.14
CA ARG A 125 0.33 11.34 9.16
C ARG A 125 0.72 12.48 8.23
N GLY A 126 0.65 12.26 6.92
CA GLY A 126 0.99 13.24 5.88
C GLY A 126 2.46 13.21 5.43
N ASP A 127 3.37 12.53 6.13
CA ASP A 127 4.76 12.41 5.72
C ASP A 127 4.89 11.70 4.37
N ILE A 128 5.78 12.19 3.51
CA ILE A 128 6.05 11.58 2.21
C ILE A 128 6.88 10.32 2.41
N ILE A 129 6.34 9.18 2.00
CA ILE A 129 7.00 7.87 2.13
C ILE A 129 7.58 7.35 0.81
N GLY A 130 7.03 7.78 -0.32
CA GLY A 130 7.45 7.33 -1.64
C GLY A 130 6.79 8.11 -2.76
N THR A 131 6.93 7.62 -4.00
CA THR A 131 6.27 8.20 -5.18
C THR A 131 5.59 7.14 -6.02
N VAL A 132 4.47 7.53 -6.64
CA VAL A 132 3.71 6.67 -7.57
C VAL A 132 4.59 6.23 -8.72
N GLY A 133 4.47 4.95 -9.08
CA GLY A 133 5.16 4.34 -10.20
C GLY A 133 4.28 3.32 -10.92
N SER A 134 4.96 2.40 -11.61
CA SER A 134 4.36 1.24 -12.29
C SER A 134 5.30 0.04 -12.20
N THR A 135 6.01 -0.11 -11.07
CA THR A 135 7.00 -1.17 -10.87
C THR A 135 6.32 -2.51 -10.56
N GLY A 136 7.04 -3.61 -10.71
CA GLY A 136 6.48 -4.95 -10.55
C GLY A 136 5.49 -5.30 -11.67
N ARG A 137 4.44 -6.06 -11.34
CA ARG A 137 3.40 -6.46 -12.28
C ARG A 137 2.24 -5.45 -12.26
N SER A 138 2.39 -4.38 -13.00
CA SER A 138 1.43 -3.29 -13.13
C SER A 138 1.06 -3.09 -14.60
N THR A 139 -0.16 -2.63 -14.87
CA THR A 139 -0.65 -2.28 -16.22
C THR A 139 -0.51 -0.80 -16.55
N GLY A 140 -0.14 0.01 -15.57
CA GLY A 140 0.04 1.45 -15.71
C GLY A 140 0.26 2.14 -14.38
N PRO A 141 0.56 3.45 -14.37
CA PRO A 141 0.86 4.16 -13.14
C PRO A 141 -0.33 4.23 -12.19
N HIS A 142 -0.16 3.65 -10.98
CA HIS A 142 -1.14 3.67 -9.91
C HIS A 142 -0.49 3.30 -8.58
N LEU A 143 -1.17 3.60 -7.48
CA LEU A 143 -0.87 3.07 -6.15
C LEU A 143 -1.85 1.93 -5.85
N ASP A 144 -1.37 0.73 -5.52
CA ASP A 144 -2.16 -0.33 -4.86
C ASP A 144 -1.98 -0.16 -3.35
N TRP A 145 -3.03 0.33 -2.67
CA TRP A 145 -3.05 0.58 -1.23
C TRP A 145 -3.89 -0.46 -0.51
N ARG A 146 -3.31 -1.08 0.53
CA ARG A 146 -3.96 -2.15 1.30
C ARG A 146 -3.81 -1.93 2.79
N ILE A 147 -4.81 -2.38 3.54
CA ILE A 147 -4.79 -2.40 5.00
C ILE A 147 -5.03 -3.83 5.49
N ASN A 148 -4.28 -4.21 6.51
CA ASN A 148 -4.41 -5.52 7.14
C ASN A 148 -4.41 -5.36 8.66
N TRP A 149 -5.21 -6.18 9.31
CA TRP A 149 -5.21 -6.34 10.76
C TRP A 149 -5.02 -7.82 11.09
N LYS A 150 -3.90 -8.15 11.74
CA LYS A 150 -3.50 -9.54 11.94
C LYS A 150 -3.48 -10.29 10.59
N SER A 151 -4.23 -11.38 10.48
CA SER A 151 -4.37 -12.17 9.24
C SER A 151 -5.50 -11.69 8.30
N LYS A 152 -6.28 -10.69 8.70
CA LYS A 152 -7.44 -10.21 7.95
C LYS A 152 -7.06 -9.07 7.01
N ARG A 153 -7.71 -9.04 5.84
CA ARG A 153 -7.68 -7.92 4.91
C ARG A 153 -8.83 -7.00 5.25
N LEU A 154 -8.57 -5.71 5.34
CA LEU A 154 -9.59 -4.70 5.57
C LEU A 154 -9.77 -3.86 4.31
N ASP A 155 -11.01 -3.42 4.08
CA ASP A 155 -11.27 -2.43 3.03
C ASP A 155 -10.74 -1.06 3.48
N PRO A 156 -9.75 -0.49 2.78
CA PRO A 156 -9.21 0.81 3.15
C PRO A 156 -10.25 1.93 3.16
N PHE A 157 -11.29 1.82 2.34
CA PHE A 157 -12.37 2.80 2.27
C PHE A 157 -13.13 2.95 3.60
N LEU A 158 -13.24 1.85 4.37
CA LEU A 158 -13.93 1.88 5.67
C LEU A 158 -13.13 2.64 6.74
N LEU A 159 -11.81 2.77 6.57
CA LEU A 159 -10.94 3.46 7.50
C LEU A 159 -10.69 4.93 7.10
N ALA A 160 -10.53 5.19 5.81
CA ALA A 160 -10.29 6.54 5.30
C ALA A 160 -11.58 7.31 4.96
N GLY A 161 -12.72 6.62 4.90
CA GLY A 161 -13.98 7.24 4.48
C GLY A 161 -13.99 7.62 2.98
N PRO A 162 -15.00 8.38 2.53
CA PRO A 162 -15.11 8.77 1.14
C PRO A 162 -13.96 9.68 0.72
N LEU A 163 -13.41 9.42 -0.48
CA LEU A 163 -12.40 10.28 -1.09
C LEU A 163 -13.08 11.59 -1.55
N LEU A 164 -13.13 12.56 -0.65
CA LEU A 164 -13.66 13.88 -0.96
C LEU A 164 -12.57 14.71 -1.66
N PRO A 165 -12.90 15.46 -2.73
CA PRO A 165 -11.96 16.41 -3.29
C PRO A 165 -11.55 17.41 -2.22
N ALA A 166 -10.26 17.69 -2.09
CA ALA A 166 -9.78 18.72 -1.18
C ALA A 166 -10.52 20.01 -1.50
N LEU A 167 -11.23 20.57 -0.53
CA LEU A 167 -11.78 21.90 -0.66
C LEU A 167 -10.62 22.84 -1.00
N PRO A 168 -10.75 23.73 -2.00
CA PRO A 168 -9.70 24.69 -2.29
C PRO A 168 -9.41 25.47 -1.02
N ILE A 169 -8.16 25.42 -0.54
CA ILE A 169 -7.72 26.24 0.59
C ILE A 169 -7.98 27.69 0.20
N PRO A 170 -8.77 28.46 0.95
CA PRO A 170 -8.95 29.87 0.67
C PRO A 170 -7.56 30.52 0.65
N ARG A 171 -7.18 31.15 -0.45
CA ARG A 171 -5.93 31.92 -0.49
C ARG A 171 -6.10 33.05 0.54
N PRO A 172 -5.15 33.26 1.45
CA PRO A 172 -5.19 34.43 2.32
C PRO A 172 -5.18 35.67 1.44
N PHE A 173 -6.08 36.58 1.73
CA PHE A 173 -6.19 37.88 1.06
C PHE A 173 -4.93 38.70 1.27
#